data_5770ae819ea9b9cb935414d7d3f16665
#
_entry.id   5770ae819ea9b9cb935414d7d3f16665
#
_cell.length_a   1.000
_cell.length_b   1.000
_cell.length_c   1.000
_cell.angle_alpha   90.00
_cell.angle_beta   90.00
_cell.angle_gamma   90.00
#
_symmetry.space_group_name_H-M   'P 1'
#
loop_
_entity.id
_entity.type
_entity.pdbx_description
1 polymer ?
#
loop_
_entity_poly.entity_id
_entity_poly.type
_entity_poly.pdbx_seq_one_letter_code
_entity_poly.pdbx_strand_id
1 'polypeptide(L)'
;MKWNLIFTCFISFLLFAGMGCQSDKKREAGNQAKGPEVKALPSGEITYTMPEGWVKLPPISSMRKDQFSFPGVEGVEEAELAVFFFPNSGGTVEANLNRWYGQFKRPDGSPVEGHIESKKLNVHGIPVTIVYVTGTYLKSASPMMMSGPVDELPEYALMAAIAETSNGPWFFKATGPQKTIDHWRPSFEKFVRSFDVKK
;
A
#
# COMPACT_ATOMS: atom_id res chain seq x y z
N MET A 1 -34.39 35.23 -34.27
CA MET A 1 -33.73 35.80 -35.46
C MET A 1 -32.89 34.68 -36.06
N LYS A 2 -33.23 34.27 -37.28
CA LYS A 2 -32.66 33.17 -38.06
C LYS A 2 -31.27 33.53 -38.58
N TRP A 3 -30.33 32.60 -38.63
CA TRP A 3 -29.42 32.52 -39.77
C TRP A 3 -28.89 31.09 -39.92
N ASN A 4 -29.42 30.45 -40.94
CA ASN A 4 -28.84 29.28 -41.62
C ASN A 4 -27.71 29.79 -42.52
N LEU A 5 -26.61 29.03 -42.58
CA LEU A 5 -25.76 29.00 -43.75
C LEU A 5 -25.34 27.56 -44.07
N ILE A 6 -25.95 27.11 -45.16
CA ILE A 6 -25.65 25.90 -45.93
C ILE A 6 -24.39 26.22 -46.75
N PHE A 7 -23.38 25.33 -46.75
CA PHE A 7 -22.40 25.31 -47.83
C PHE A 7 -22.27 23.89 -48.36
N THR A 8 -22.75 23.76 -49.59
CA THR A 8 -22.75 22.55 -50.42
C THR A 8 -21.54 22.60 -51.38
N CYS A 9 -21.10 21.42 -51.82
CA CYS A 9 -20.31 21.12 -53.04
C CYS A 9 -18.79 21.24 -52.93
N PHE A 10 -17.99 20.23 -53.25
CA PHE A 10 -17.76 19.71 -54.59
C PHE A 10 -17.08 18.32 -54.56
N ILE A 11 -17.69 17.40 -55.31
CA ILE A 11 -17.11 16.14 -55.71
C ILE A 11 -16.09 16.42 -56.81
N SER A 12 -14.87 15.88 -56.64
CA SER A 12 -13.94 15.74 -57.79
C SER A 12 -13.30 14.37 -57.75
N PHE A 13 -13.76 13.55 -58.69
CA PHE A 13 -13.29 12.23 -59.00
C PHE A 13 -12.06 12.39 -59.92
N LEU A 14 -10.90 11.92 -59.48
CA LEU A 14 -9.74 11.78 -60.36
C LEU A 14 -9.19 10.34 -60.24
N LEU A 15 -9.53 9.57 -61.24
CA LEU A 15 -8.90 8.28 -61.56
C LEU A 15 -7.44 8.54 -62.01
N PHE A 16 -6.48 7.97 -61.28
CA PHE A 16 -5.13 7.78 -61.81
C PHE A 16 -4.76 6.30 -61.71
N ALA A 17 -4.75 5.64 -62.85
CA ALA A 17 -4.12 4.37 -63.06
C ALA A 17 -2.60 4.62 -63.23
N GLY A 18 -1.77 3.92 -62.51
CA GLY A 18 -0.31 4.02 -62.59
C GLY A 18 0.36 2.81 -61.98
N MET A 19 0.60 1.84 -62.77
CA MET A 19 1.63 0.82 -62.89
C MET A 19 2.63 0.68 -61.72
N GLY A 20 2.80 -0.59 -61.36
CA GLY A 20 3.63 -1.24 -60.38
C GLY A 20 5.10 -0.83 -60.32
N CYS A 21 5.61 -1.02 -59.13
CA CYS A 21 6.98 -1.43 -58.85
C CYS A 21 6.96 -2.29 -57.61
N GLN A 22 7.12 -3.58 -57.79
CA GLN A 22 7.38 -4.54 -56.74
C GLN A 22 8.82 -4.30 -56.25
N SER A 23 8.95 -3.78 -55.05
CA SER A 23 10.22 -3.71 -54.35
C SER A 23 10.12 -4.61 -53.12
N ASP A 24 10.72 -5.80 -53.24
CA ASP A 24 10.96 -6.72 -52.14
C ASP A 24 11.84 -6.05 -51.06
N LYS A 25 11.22 -5.35 -50.13
CA LYS A 25 11.90 -4.94 -48.89
C LYS A 25 11.78 -6.07 -47.87
N LYS A 26 12.85 -6.89 -47.83
CA LYS A 26 13.19 -7.82 -46.77
C LYS A 26 12.95 -7.06 -45.42
N ARG A 27 11.89 -7.41 -44.71
CA ARG A 27 11.67 -6.94 -43.35
C ARG A 27 12.72 -7.57 -42.44
N GLU A 28 13.73 -6.83 -42.11
CA GLU A 28 14.59 -7.16 -40.98
C GLU A 28 13.70 -7.24 -39.74
N ALA A 29 13.71 -8.41 -39.09
CA ALA A 29 13.07 -8.63 -37.82
C ALA A 29 13.74 -7.70 -36.79
N GLY A 30 13.11 -6.56 -36.54
CA GLY A 30 13.54 -5.63 -35.49
C GLY A 30 13.55 -6.37 -34.17
N ASN A 31 14.71 -6.45 -33.56
CA ASN A 31 14.93 -6.91 -32.20
C ASN A 31 14.08 -6.06 -31.27
N GLN A 32 12.85 -6.53 -30.95
CA GLN A 32 12.03 -5.93 -29.92
C GLN A 32 12.77 -6.14 -28.60
N ALA A 33 13.37 -5.09 -28.09
CA ALA A 33 13.91 -5.05 -26.75
C ALA A 33 12.78 -5.51 -25.79
N LYS A 34 12.97 -6.68 -25.18
CA LYS A 34 12.06 -7.23 -24.17
C LYS A 34 11.98 -6.19 -23.04
N GLY A 35 10.86 -5.50 -22.91
CA GLY A 35 10.63 -4.57 -21.82
C GLY A 35 10.83 -5.28 -20.47
N PRO A 36 11.03 -4.56 -19.37
CA PRO A 36 11.26 -5.18 -18.07
C PRO A 36 10.13 -6.19 -17.78
N GLU A 37 10.51 -7.44 -17.53
CA GLU A 37 9.57 -8.50 -17.19
C GLU A 37 8.89 -8.15 -15.87
N VAL A 38 7.63 -7.72 -15.95
CA VAL A 38 6.81 -7.45 -14.75
C VAL A 38 6.52 -8.80 -14.12
N LYS A 39 7.29 -9.16 -13.10
CA LYS A 39 7.08 -10.38 -12.34
C LYS A 39 5.68 -10.34 -11.72
N ALA A 40 4.85 -11.35 -12.03
CA ALA A 40 3.52 -11.46 -11.46
C ALA A 40 3.58 -11.52 -9.93
N LEU A 41 2.62 -10.87 -9.26
CA LEU A 41 2.51 -10.94 -7.81
C LEU A 41 2.17 -12.38 -7.38
N PRO A 42 2.72 -12.85 -6.25
CA PRO A 42 2.38 -14.17 -5.72
C PRO A 42 0.90 -14.21 -5.33
N SER A 43 0.27 -15.38 -5.51
CA SER A 43 -1.12 -15.61 -5.12
C SER A 43 -1.19 -16.55 -3.92
N GLY A 44 -2.13 -16.27 -3.00
CA GLY A 44 -2.36 -17.10 -1.82
C GLY A 44 -2.48 -16.29 -0.54
N GLU A 45 -2.63 -16.99 0.55
CA GLU A 45 -2.70 -16.42 1.90
C GLU A 45 -1.28 -16.23 2.46
N ILE A 46 -0.99 -15.06 3.00
CA ILE A 46 0.31 -14.81 3.64
C ILE A 46 0.37 -15.57 4.96
N THR A 47 1.43 -16.33 5.12
CA THR A 47 1.83 -16.96 6.38
C THR A 47 3.01 -16.21 6.97
N TYR A 48 3.15 -16.26 8.28
CA TYR A 48 4.21 -15.60 9.02
C TYR A 48 4.50 -16.31 10.34
N THR A 49 5.70 -16.11 10.86
CA THR A 49 6.11 -16.62 12.16
C THR A 49 6.02 -15.52 13.20
N MET A 50 5.23 -15.73 14.25
CA MET A 50 5.12 -14.81 15.38
C MET A 50 6.47 -14.75 16.13
N PRO A 51 7.04 -13.56 16.33
CA PRO A 51 8.25 -13.39 17.15
C PRO A 51 8.01 -13.77 18.62
N GLU A 52 9.08 -14.16 19.28
CA GLU A 52 9.10 -14.35 20.72
C GLU A 52 8.76 -13.04 21.45
N GLY A 53 8.04 -13.14 22.54
CA GLY A 53 7.63 -12.02 23.39
C GLY A 53 6.33 -11.32 22.94
N TRP A 54 5.85 -11.55 21.72
CA TRP A 54 4.53 -11.05 21.32
C TRP A 54 3.41 -11.90 21.90
N VAL A 55 2.25 -11.30 22.12
CA VAL A 55 1.07 -12.02 22.63
C VAL A 55 -0.02 -12.03 21.55
N LYS A 56 -0.45 -13.22 21.12
CA LYS A 56 -1.58 -13.34 20.19
C LYS A 56 -2.89 -13.13 20.95
N LEU A 57 -3.73 -12.23 20.44
CA LEU A 57 -5.03 -11.89 21.00
C LEU A 57 -6.15 -12.32 20.06
N PRO A 58 -7.35 -12.60 20.57
CA PRO A 58 -8.55 -12.73 19.74
C PRO A 58 -8.80 -11.40 18.98
N PRO A 59 -9.10 -11.45 17.66
CA PRO A 59 -9.45 -10.24 16.92
C PRO A 59 -10.71 -9.59 17.49
N ILE A 60 -10.67 -8.29 17.75
CA ILE A 60 -11.81 -7.52 18.29
C ILE A 60 -12.86 -7.16 17.23
N SER A 61 -12.62 -7.49 15.96
CA SER A 61 -13.59 -7.31 14.88
C SER A 61 -13.40 -8.36 13.80
N SER A 62 -14.47 -8.69 13.05
CA SER A 62 -14.42 -9.61 11.92
C SER A 62 -13.58 -9.14 10.74
N MET A 63 -13.22 -7.86 10.69
CA MET A 63 -12.31 -7.32 9.66
C MET A 63 -10.85 -7.66 9.92
N ARG A 64 -10.49 -8.01 11.16
CA ARG A 64 -9.11 -8.39 11.51
C ARG A 64 -8.91 -9.89 11.27
N LYS A 65 -7.88 -10.24 10.54
CA LYS A 65 -7.43 -11.62 10.36
C LYS A 65 -6.72 -12.15 11.60
N ASP A 66 -5.85 -11.32 12.16
CA ASP A 66 -5.12 -11.60 13.39
C ASP A 66 -4.92 -10.31 14.20
N GLN A 67 -4.61 -10.49 15.48
CA GLN A 67 -4.30 -9.41 16.40
C GLN A 67 -3.22 -9.85 17.37
N PHE A 68 -2.26 -8.97 17.64
CA PHE A 68 -1.17 -9.20 18.58
C PHE A 68 -1.01 -7.98 19.49
N SER A 69 -0.56 -8.22 20.72
CA SER A 69 -0.04 -7.18 21.60
C SER A 69 1.49 -7.26 21.65
N PHE A 70 2.10 -6.11 21.63
CA PHE A 70 3.51 -5.91 21.96
C PHE A 70 3.56 -5.45 23.42
N PRO A 71 4.02 -6.30 24.36
CA PRO A 71 4.11 -5.92 25.76
C PRO A 71 4.80 -4.58 25.97
N GLY A 72 4.29 -3.82 26.91
CA GLY A 72 4.88 -2.54 27.29
C GLY A 72 6.28 -2.69 27.87
N VAL A 73 7.08 -1.66 27.76
CA VAL A 73 8.46 -1.63 28.24
C VAL A 73 8.67 -0.44 29.18
N GLU A 74 9.49 -0.64 30.21
CA GLU A 74 9.85 0.44 31.15
C GLU A 74 8.65 1.17 31.77
N GLY A 75 7.56 0.46 32.05
CA GLY A 75 6.34 1.01 32.63
C GLY A 75 5.45 1.78 31.66
N VAL A 76 5.76 1.73 30.36
CA VAL A 76 4.94 2.29 29.29
C VAL A 76 3.94 1.24 28.81
N GLU A 77 2.78 1.67 28.34
CA GLU A 77 1.70 0.81 27.86
C GLU A 77 2.12 -0.08 26.67
N GLU A 78 1.35 -1.14 26.47
CA GLU A 78 1.48 -2.04 25.32
C GLU A 78 1.14 -1.35 23.99
N ALA A 79 1.61 -1.91 22.88
CA ALA A 79 1.20 -1.53 21.53
C ALA A 79 0.40 -2.65 20.88
N GLU A 80 -0.51 -2.31 19.98
CA GLU A 80 -1.36 -3.26 19.25
C GLU A 80 -0.87 -3.42 17.82
N LEU A 81 -0.74 -4.67 17.34
CA LEU A 81 -0.62 -5.01 15.93
C LEU A 81 -1.93 -5.64 15.44
N ALA A 82 -2.59 -5.00 14.49
CA ALA A 82 -3.74 -5.53 13.79
C ALA A 82 -3.35 -5.97 12.37
N VAL A 83 -3.84 -7.15 11.96
CA VAL A 83 -3.64 -7.71 10.62
C VAL A 83 -4.96 -7.68 9.86
N PHE A 84 -4.94 -7.15 8.62
CA PHE A 84 -6.12 -7.10 7.77
C PHE A 84 -5.80 -7.68 6.39
N PHE A 85 -6.80 -8.28 5.78
CA PHE A 85 -6.78 -8.70 4.40
C PHE A 85 -8.13 -8.42 3.74
N PHE A 86 -8.10 -7.72 2.63
CA PHE A 86 -9.30 -7.39 1.86
C PHE A 86 -9.16 -7.96 0.45
N PRO A 87 -9.72 -9.16 0.17
CA PRO A 87 -9.57 -9.81 -1.13
C PRO A 87 -10.14 -8.93 -2.25
N ASN A 88 -9.36 -8.74 -3.31
CA ASN A 88 -9.70 -7.94 -4.49
C ASN A 88 -10.14 -6.49 -4.19
N SER A 89 -9.85 -6.00 -2.99
CA SER A 89 -10.19 -4.66 -2.52
C SER A 89 -9.09 -4.14 -1.59
N GLY A 90 -9.29 -3.04 -0.90
CA GLY A 90 -8.30 -2.50 0.05
C GLY A 90 -7.54 -1.29 -0.47
N GLY A 91 -7.72 -0.92 -1.74
CA GLY A 91 -7.10 0.25 -2.34
C GLY A 91 -5.60 0.09 -2.62
N THR A 92 -4.95 1.16 -3.05
CA THR A 92 -3.52 1.16 -3.36
C THR A 92 -2.69 1.29 -2.09
N VAL A 93 -1.41 0.87 -2.16
CA VAL A 93 -0.43 1.06 -1.07
C VAL A 93 -0.38 2.53 -0.66
N GLU A 94 -0.23 3.43 -1.63
CA GLU A 94 -0.12 4.87 -1.38
C GLU A 94 -1.35 5.46 -0.68
N ALA A 95 -2.56 5.12 -1.13
CA ALA A 95 -3.80 5.60 -0.51
C ALA A 95 -3.92 5.16 0.95
N ASN A 96 -3.51 3.93 1.27
CA ASN A 96 -3.52 3.43 2.63
C ASN A 96 -2.47 4.10 3.50
N LEU A 97 -1.26 4.29 2.98
CA LEU A 97 -0.20 5.00 3.69
C LEU A 97 -0.61 6.44 4.01
N ASN A 98 -1.13 7.19 3.02
CA ASN A 98 -1.59 8.56 3.23
C ASN A 98 -2.70 8.66 4.28
N ARG A 99 -3.65 7.70 4.27
CA ARG A 99 -4.68 7.60 5.31
C ARG A 99 -4.09 7.35 6.71
N TRP A 100 -3.03 6.55 6.82
CA TRP A 100 -2.38 6.28 8.10
C TRP A 100 -1.55 7.47 8.57
N TYR A 101 -0.85 8.16 7.66
CA TYR A 101 -0.11 9.37 7.98
C TYR A 101 -1.02 10.48 8.50
N GLY A 102 -2.20 10.65 7.89
CA GLY A 102 -3.21 11.59 8.36
C GLY A 102 -3.78 11.30 9.76
N GLN A 103 -3.44 10.14 10.37
CA GLN A 103 -3.76 9.83 11.77
C GLN A 103 -2.69 10.34 12.74
N PHE A 104 -1.65 11.01 12.26
CA PHE A 104 -0.56 11.54 13.06
C PHE A 104 -0.32 13.01 12.74
N LYS A 105 0.06 13.76 13.75
CA LYS A 105 0.59 15.12 13.61
C LYS A 105 1.88 15.26 14.40
N ARG A 106 2.72 16.22 14.01
CA ARG A 106 3.91 16.57 14.77
C ARG A 106 3.53 17.28 16.08
N PRO A 107 4.45 17.40 17.05
CA PRO A 107 4.19 18.12 18.30
C PRO A 107 3.79 19.58 18.09
N ASP A 108 4.24 20.21 17.00
CA ASP A 108 3.87 21.58 16.61
C ASP A 108 2.52 21.66 15.86
N GLY A 109 1.80 20.55 15.73
CA GLY A 109 0.52 20.44 15.03
C GLY A 109 0.62 20.30 13.51
N SER A 110 1.82 20.40 12.92
CA SER A 110 2.01 20.24 11.49
C SER A 110 1.88 18.76 11.05
N PRO A 111 1.62 18.51 9.77
CA PRO A 111 1.60 17.15 9.20
C PRO A 111 2.94 16.42 9.34
N VAL A 112 2.90 15.08 9.33
CA VAL A 112 4.10 14.22 9.49
C VAL A 112 4.85 13.98 8.18
N GLU A 113 4.35 14.44 7.04
CA GLU A 113 4.99 14.34 5.73
C GLU A 113 6.43 14.90 5.80
N GLY A 114 7.37 14.17 5.18
CA GLY A 114 8.81 14.49 5.26
C GLY A 114 9.53 13.94 6.51
N HIS A 115 8.81 13.37 7.48
CA HIS A 115 9.33 12.73 8.69
C HIS A 115 8.96 11.24 8.77
N ILE A 116 8.70 10.63 7.62
CA ILE A 116 8.29 9.24 7.49
C ILE A 116 9.48 8.42 7.05
N GLU A 117 9.82 7.39 7.82
CA GLU A 117 10.74 6.36 7.35
C GLU A 117 9.98 5.35 6.52
N SER A 118 10.43 5.09 5.29
CA SER A 118 9.82 4.11 4.39
C SER A 118 10.89 3.21 3.77
N LYS A 119 10.60 1.93 3.69
CA LYS A 119 11.48 0.91 3.14
C LYS A 119 10.69 -0.07 2.28
N LYS A 120 11.16 -0.34 1.07
CA LYS A 120 10.60 -1.39 0.19
C LYS A 120 11.48 -2.62 0.23
N LEU A 121 10.85 -3.79 0.35
CA LEU A 121 11.51 -5.10 0.38
C LEU A 121 10.84 -6.03 -0.63
N ASN A 122 11.56 -7.07 -1.02
CA ASN A 122 10.98 -8.24 -1.67
C ASN A 122 11.25 -9.44 -0.76
N VAL A 123 10.20 -10.02 -0.19
CA VAL A 123 10.28 -11.14 0.75
C VAL A 123 9.68 -12.37 0.08
N HIS A 124 10.50 -13.35 -0.30
CA HIS A 124 10.09 -14.58 -1.01
C HIS A 124 9.22 -14.31 -2.25
N GLY A 125 9.48 -13.20 -2.95
CA GLY A 125 8.71 -12.79 -4.12
C GLY A 125 7.54 -11.84 -3.82
N ILE A 126 7.23 -11.59 -2.55
CA ILE A 126 6.18 -10.67 -2.09
C ILE A 126 6.78 -9.25 -2.01
N PRO A 127 6.28 -8.26 -2.76
CA PRO A 127 6.62 -6.86 -2.55
C PRO A 127 6.05 -6.40 -1.19
N VAL A 128 6.89 -5.82 -0.35
CA VAL A 128 6.48 -5.32 0.97
C VAL A 128 6.97 -3.89 1.15
N THR A 129 6.06 -3.00 1.53
CA THR A 129 6.41 -1.63 1.96
C THR A 129 6.28 -1.55 3.48
N ILE A 130 7.37 -1.22 4.16
CA ILE A 130 7.39 -0.96 5.61
C ILE A 130 7.45 0.54 5.83
N VAL A 131 6.70 1.05 6.80
CA VAL A 131 6.74 2.45 7.21
C VAL A 131 6.83 2.58 8.72
N TYR A 132 7.45 3.67 9.15
CA TYR A 132 7.53 4.07 10.54
C TYR A 132 7.28 5.59 10.64
N VAL A 133 6.40 5.97 11.56
CA VAL A 133 5.98 7.36 11.79
C VAL A 133 5.89 7.59 13.29
N THR A 134 6.38 8.73 13.76
CA THR A 134 6.23 9.18 15.15
C THR A 134 5.48 10.49 15.23
N GLY A 135 4.82 10.74 16.37
CA GLY A 135 4.11 11.99 16.61
C GLY A 135 2.99 11.86 17.63
N THR A 136 2.05 12.79 17.56
CA THR A 136 0.79 12.71 18.29
C THR A 136 -0.20 11.91 17.46
N TYR A 137 -0.64 10.77 17.97
CA TYR A 137 -1.65 9.94 17.31
C TYR A 137 -3.05 10.48 17.55
N LEU A 138 -3.81 10.67 16.48
CA LEU A 138 -5.19 11.15 16.47
C LEU A 138 -6.11 9.91 16.50
N LYS A 139 -6.41 9.42 17.70
CA LYS A 139 -7.25 8.24 17.89
C LYS A 139 -8.72 8.63 17.76
N SER A 140 -9.37 8.19 16.69
CA SER A 140 -10.81 8.40 16.53
C SER A 140 -11.60 7.53 17.51
N ALA A 141 -12.54 8.11 18.22
CA ALA A 141 -13.50 7.38 19.06
C ALA A 141 -14.42 6.47 18.23
N SER A 142 -14.62 6.79 16.96
CA SER A 142 -15.42 6.00 16.01
C SER A 142 -14.67 5.84 14.70
N PRO A 143 -13.90 4.75 14.50
CA PRO A 143 -13.10 4.54 13.27
C PRO A 143 -13.91 4.52 11.98
N MET A 144 -15.23 4.32 12.07
CA MET A 144 -16.15 4.33 10.91
C MET A 144 -16.75 5.70 10.60
N MET A 145 -16.59 6.70 11.46
CA MET A 145 -17.03 8.07 11.23
C MET A 145 -15.83 8.94 10.87
N MET A 146 -15.89 9.59 9.71
CA MET A 146 -14.83 10.52 9.25
C MET A 146 -14.83 11.84 10.04
N SER A 147 -15.83 12.09 10.89
CA SER A 147 -15.96 13.25 11.75
C SER A 147 -16.44 12.81 13.13
N GLY A 148 -15.68 13.13 14.16
CA GLY A 148 -15.98 12.81 15.55
C GLY A 148 -14.86 13.29 16.45
N PRO A 149 -15.06 13.25 17.78
CA PRO A 149 -13.99 13.58 18.71
C PRO A 149 -12.80 12.63 18.51
N VAL A 150 -11.61 13.19 18.56
CA VAL A 150 -10.35 12.43 18.52
C VAL A 150 -9.62 12.62 19.83
N ASP A 151 -9.10 11.53 20.38
CA ASP A 151 -8.16 11.60 21.50
C ASP A 151 -6.76 11.83 20.93
N GLU A 152 -6.07 12.82 21.43
CA GLU A 152 -4.69 13.10 21.06
C GLU A 152 -3.74 12.36 22.00
N LEU A 153 -3.00 11.42 21.44
CA LEU A 153 -2.03 10.61 22.17
C LEU A 153 -0.61 11.02 21.75
N PRO A 154 0.06 11.91 22.52
CA PRO A 154 1.43 12.31 22.22
C PRO A 154 2.42 11.14 22.42
N GLU A 155 3.61 11.25 21.83
CA GLU A 155 4.67 10.24 21.93
C GLU A 155 4.23 8.84 21.49
N TYR A 156 3.39 8.76 20.45
CA TYR A 156 2.98 7.53 19.80
C TYR A 156 3.76 7.30 18.51
N ALA A 157 3.76 6.05 18.08
CA ALA A 157 4.30 5.65 16.79
C ALA A 157 3.36 4.71 16.04
N LEU A 158 3.45 4.76 14.74
CA LEU A 158 2.95 3.78 13.79
C LEU A 158 4.15 3.04 13.21
N MET A 159 4.08 1.71 13.24
CA MET A 159 4.96 0.82 12.50
C MET A 159 4.08 -0.13 11.69
N ALA A 160 4.20 -0.09 10.37
CA ALA A 160 3.31 -0.87 9.53
C ALA A 160 4.02 -1.50 8.34
N ALA A 161 3.44 -2.59 7.84
CA ALA A 161 3.84 -3.23 6.59
C ALA A 161 2.62 -3.45 5.71
N ILE A 162 2.78 -3.21 4.40
CA ILE A 162 1.81 -3.58 3.37
C ILE A 162 2.50 -4.60 2.47
N ALA A 163 1.94 -5.80 2.40
CA ALA A 163 2.43 -6.88 1.55
C ALA A 163 1.44 -7.10 0.39
N GLU A 164 1.97 -7.07 -0.84
CA GLU A 164 1.15 -7.12 -2.05
C GLU A 164 1.06 -8.53 -2.60
N THR A 165 -0.17 -9.03 -2.77
CA THR A 165 -0.46 -10.31 -3.44
C THR A 165 -1.46 -10.09 -4.57
N SER A 166 -1.53 -11.02 -5.52
CA SER A 166 -2.51 -10.96 -6.61
C SER A 166 -3.96 -11.06 -6.13
N ASN A 167 -4.19 -11.57 -4.91
CA ASN A 167 -5.50 -11.66 -4.28
C ASN A 167 -5.89 -10.40 -3.49
N GLY A 168 -4.99 -9.41 -3.40
CA GLY A 168 -5.16 -8.17 -2.68
C GLY A 168 -4.06 -7.91 -1.64
N PRO A 169 -4.00 -6.68 -1.13
CA PRO A 169 -3.00 -6.31 -0.14
C PRO A 169 -3.31 -6.85 1.26
N TRP A 170 -2.25 -7.21 1.96
CA TRP A 170 -2.26 -7.53 3.38
C TRP A 170 -1.69 -6.34 4.16
N PHE A 171 -2.34 -6.00 5.25
CA PHE A 171 -1.98 -4.86 6.08
C PHE A 171 -1.62 -5.33 7.49
N PHE A 172 -0.43 -5.00 7.92
CA PHE A 172 0.10 -5.25 9.25
C PHE A 172 0.36 -3.90 9.91
N LYS A 173 -0.52 -3.46 10.80
CA LYS A 173 -0.49 -2.12 11.38
C LYS A 173 -0.31 -2.19 12.89
N ALA A 174 0.88 -1.82 13.37
CA ALA A 174 1.15 -1.64 14.79
C ALA A 174 1.04 -0.17 15.17
N THR A 175 0.36 0.12 16.28
CA THR A 175 0.20 1.49 16.82
C THR A 175 0.27 1.41 18.33
N GLY A 176 1.00 2.32 18.95
CA GLY A 176 1.16 2.39 20.40
C GLY A 176 2.17 3.45 20.82
N PRO A 177 2.51 3.51 22.12
CA PRO A 177 3.54 4.40 22.62
C PRO A 177 4.86 4.19 21.88
N GLN A 178 5.52 5.29 21.53
CA GLN A 178 6.74 5.25 20.71
C GLN A 178 7.82 4.34 21.32
N LYS A 179 8.06 4.44 22.64
CA LYS A 179 9.05 3.58 23.31
C LYS A 179 8.78 2.09 23.13
N THR A 180 7.52 1.67 23.24
CA THR A 180 7.13 0.28 23.03
C THR A 180 7.31 -0.13 21.58
N ILE A 181 6.90 0.69 20.63
CA ILE A 181 7.09 0.40 19.19
C ILE A 181 8.59 0.33 18.84
N ASP A 182 9.41 1.25 19.34
CA ASP A 182 10.86 1.26 19.10
C ASP A 182 11.54 0.00 19.63
N HIS A 183 11.17 -0.44 20.82
CA HIS A 183 11.69 -1.68 21.40
C HIS A 183 11.40 -2.90 20.50
N TRP A 184 10.19 -2.99 19.98
CA TRP A 184 9.74 -4.14 19.17
C TRP A 184 10.05 -4.00 17.66
N ARG A 185 10.58 -2.88 17.21
CA ARG A 185 10.92 -2.64 15.81
C ARG A 185 11.84 -3.71 15.20
N PRO A 186 12.92 -4.17 15.85
CA PRO A 186 13.76 -5.23 15.30
C PRO A 186 13.02 -6.57 15.12
N SER A 187 12.13 -6.92 16.06
CA SER A 187 11.33 -8.14 15.96
C SER A 187 10.25 -8.03 14.88
N PHE A 188 9.66 -6.85 14.67
CA PHE A 188 8.74 -6.61 13.58
C PHE A 188 9.42 -6.75 12.20
N GLU A 189 10.64 -6.28 12.04
CA GLU A 189 11.39 -6.50 10.79
C GLU A 189 11.67 -8.01 10.56
N LYS A 190 11.99 -8.78 11.60
CA LYS A 190 12.11 -10.24 11.50
C LYS A 190 10.79 -10.90 11.13
N PHE A 191 9.69 -10.45 11.74
CA PHE A 191 8.33 -10.91 11.42
C PHE A 191 8.02 -10.69 9.94
N VAL A 192 8.23 -9.50 9.42
CA VAL A 192 8.01 -9.19 7.99
C VAL A 192 8.88 -10.06 7.08
N ARG A 193 10.14 -10.33 7.46
CA ARG A 193 11.03 -11.22 6.68
C ARG A 193 10.61 -12.68 6.69
N SER A 194 9.72 -13.08 7.60
CA SER A 194 9.16 -14.44 7.66
C SER A 194 7.94 -14.65 6.75
N PHE A 195 7.48 -13.60 6.06
CA PHE A 195 6.32 -13.71 5.18
C PHE A 195 6.57 -14.69 4.05
N ASP A 196 5.62 -15.58 3.84
CA ASP A 196 5.57 -16.51 2.72
C ASP A 196 4.13 -16.66 2.26
N VAL A 197 3.92 -17.25 1.08
CA VAL A 197 2.59 -17.49 0.55
C VAL A 197 2.28 -18.97 0.66
N LYS A 198 1.18 -19.28 1.34
CA LYS A 198 0.66 -20.64 1.39
C LYS A 198 0.20 -21.04 -0.03
N LYS A 199 0.85 -22.06 -0.57
CA LYS A 199 0.47 -22.72 -1.82
C LYS A 199 -0.76 -23.56 -1.67
#